data_6162ec59637ada046041992ac43fdad4
#
_entry.id   6162ec59637ada046041992ac43fdad4
#
_cell.length_a   1.000
_cell.length_b   1.000
_cell.length_c   1.000
_cell.angle_alpha   90.00
_cell.angle_beta   90.00
_cell.angle_gamma   90.00
#
_symmetry.space_group_name_H-M   'P 1'
#
loop_
_entity.id
_entity.type
_entity.pdbx_description
1 polymer ?
#
loop_
_entity_poly.entity_id
_entity_poly.type
_entity_poly.pdbx_seq_one_letter_code
_entity_poly.pdbx_strand_id
1 'polypeptide(L)' 'MKSLGLIEIPSVAAAVTALDAMCKTADVEFVTWERKLGGRLVTVVVQGDVSAVTQAVESAVQKALLKPAAYAVIA' A
#
# COMPACT_ATOMS: atom_id res chain seq x y z
N MET A 1 -4.73 -17.67 6.91
CA MET A 1 -3.34 -17.24 6.68
C MET A 1 -3.34 -15.79 6.22
N LYS A 2 -2.48 -14.97 6.79
CA LYS A 2 -2.43 -13.56 6.41
C LYS A 2 -1.41 -13.33 5.29
N SER A 3 -1.81 -12.51 4.35
CA SER A 3 -0.96 -12.09 3.24
C SER A 3 -0.51 -10.65 3.46
N LEU A 4 0.57 -10.27 2.82
CA LEU A 4 1.09 -8.90 2.88
C LEU A 4 0.86 -8.21 1.55
N GLY A 5 0.44 -6.95 1.62
CA GLY A 5 0.38 -6.08 0.47
C GLY A 5 1.37 -4.95 0.65
N LEU A 6 2.13 -4.66 -0.39
CA LEU A 6 3.14 -3.61 -0.37
C LEU A 6 2.93 -2.66 -1.54
N ILE A 7 3.13 -1.37 -1.28
CA ILE A 7 3.11 -0.38 -2.33
C ILE A 7 4.22 0.65 -2.05
N GLU A 8 4.99 0.97 -3.07
CA GLU A 8 6.06 1.97 -2.98
C GLU A 8 5.69 3.19 -3.79
N ILE A 9 5.62 4.33 -3.16
CA ILE A 9 5.18 5.58 -3.78
C ILE A 9 6.20 6.68 -3.49
N PRO A 10 6.59 7.48 -4.51
CA PRO A 10 7.61 8.52 -4.35
C PRO A 10 7.05 9.82 -3.75
N SER A 11 6.24 9.72 -2.72
CA SER A 11 5.65 10.90 -2.05
C SER A 11 4.96 10.48 -0.77
N VAL A 12 5.24 11.19 0.32
CA VAL A 12 4.58 10.93 1.61
C VAL A 12 3.08 11.21 1.49
N ALA A 13 2.70 12.32 0.86
CA ALA A 13 1.29 12.66 0.70
C ALA A 13 0.53 11.61 -0.11
N ALA A 14 1.12 11.14 -1.21
CA ALA A 14 0.51 10.10 -2.03
C ALA A 14 0.45 8.76 -1.29
N ALA A 15 1.44 8.46 -0.44
CA ALA A 15 1.45 7.25 0.36
C ALA A 15 0.32 7.25 1.40
N VAL A 16 0.07 8.39 2.04
CA VAL A 16 -1.04 8.53 2.99
C VAL A 16 -2.38 8.33 2.27
N THR A 17 -2.55 8.92 1.10
CA THR A 17 -3.76 8.73 0.30
C THR A 17 -3.95 7.27 -0.10
N ALA A 18 -2.87 6.60 -0.50
CA ALA A 18 -2.92 5.19 -0.86
C ALA A 18 -3.29 4.30 0.33
N LEU A 19 -2.70 4.57 1.50
CA LEU A 19 -3.02 3.84 2.72
C LEU A 19 -4.49 4.01 3.09
N ASP A 20 -5.00 5.23 3.03
CA ASP A 20 -6.39 5.51 3.32
C ASP A 20 -7.31 4.74 2.35
N ALA A 21 -6.99 4.73 1.07
CA ALA A 21 -7.76 3.98 0.07
C ALA A 21 -7.75 2.49 0.35
N MET A 22 -6.60 1.94 0.72
CA MET A 22 -6.49 0.51 1.05
C MET A 22 -7.35 0.14 2.24
N CYS A 23 -7.28 0.93 3.31
CA CYS A 23 -8.02 0.63 4.53
C CYS A 23 -9.52 0.85 4.38
N LYS A 24 -9.95 1.73 3.51
CA LYS A 24 -11.37 1.97 3.26
C LYS A 24 -11.99 0.98 2.28
N THR A 25 -11.20 0.44 1.38
CA THR A 25 -11.70 -0.42 0.31
C THR A 25 -11.83 -1.88 0.74
N ALA A 26 -10.95 -2.33 1.62
CA ALA A 26 -10.87 -3.74 2.00
C ALA A 26 -10.55 -3.89 3.48
N ASP A 27 -10.84 -5.07 4.01
CA ASP A 27 -10.58 -5.38 5.42
C ASP A 27 -9.11 -5.77 5.58
N VAL A 28 -8.26 -4.77 5.63
CA VAL A 28 -6.82 -4.94 5.82
C VAL A 28 -6.35 -4.10 7.00
N GLU A 29 -5.23 -4.53 7.60
CA GLU A 29 -4.63 -3.85 8.73
C GLU A 29 -3.31 -3.21 8.28
N PHE A 30 -3.08 -2.00 8.73
CA PHE A 30 -1.80 -1.34 8.55
C PHE A 30 -0.72 -2.07 9.36
N VAL A 31 0.41 -2.39 8.74
CA VAL A 31 1.52 -3.05 9.41
C VAL A 31 2.63 -2.05 9.72
N THR A 32 3.16 -1.43 8.67
CA THR A 32 4.24 -0.48 8.83
C THR A 32 4.38 0.35 7.57
N TRP A 33 5.10 1.43 7.70
CA TRP A 33 5.54 2.17 6.55
C TRP A 33 6.98 2.60 6.77
N GLU A 34 7.74 2.68 5.70
CA GLU A 34 9.14 3.04 5.77
C GLU A 34 9.48 4.05 4.69
N ARG A 35 10.32 5.00 5.05
CA ARG A 35 10.88 5.96 4.10
C ARG A 35 12.30 5.55 3.79
N LYS A 36 12.62 5.48 2.51
CA LYS A 36 13.99 5.22 2.10
C LYS A 36 14.87 6.42 2.40
N LEU A 37 16.16 6.16 2.57
CA LEU A 37 17.15 7.20 2.77
C LEU A 37 17.05 8.20 1.60
N GLY A 38 16.98 9.48 1.91
CA GLY A 38 16.70 10.49 0.92
C GLY A 38 15.24 10.91 0.85
N GLY A 39 14.33 10.14 1.47
CA GLY A 39 12.97 10.55 1.80
C GLY A 39 11.94 10.61 0.69
N ARG A 40 12.30 10.22 -0.52
CA ARG A 40 11.36 10.32 -1.65
C ARG A 40 10.47 9.10 -1.82
N LEU A 41 10.98 7.94 -1.46
CA LEU A 41 10.25 6.69 -1.66
C LEU A 41 9.70 6.19 -0.33
N VAL A 42 8.39 5.99 -0.30
CA VAL A 42 7.70 5.50 0.90
C VAL A 42 7.12 4.13 0.58
N THR A 43 7.41 3.15 1.42
CA THR A 43 6.83 1.81 1.33
C THR A 43 5.75 1.68 2.38
N VAL A 44 4.54 1.32 1.96
CA VAL A 44 3.41 1.07 2.85
C VAL A 44 3.12 -0.42 2.82
N VAL A 45 2.97 -1.02 4.00
CA VAL A 45 2.70 -2.45 4.13
C VAL A 45 1.40 -2.67 4.91
N VAL A 46 0.51 -3.46 4.34
CA VAL A 46 -0.74 -3.87 4.98
C VAL A 46 -0.83 -5.39 5.02
N GLN A 47 -1.68 -5.94 5.88
CA GLN A 47 -1.90 -7.37 5.97
C GLN A 47 -3.39 -7.70 6.04
N GLY A 48 -3.73 -8.91 5.65
CA GLY A 48 -5.09 -9.41 5.68
C GLY A 48 -5.21 -10.69 4.87
N ASP A 49 -6.43 -11.13 4.62
CA ASP A 49 -6.66 -12.26 3.72
C ASP A 49 -6.18 -11.90 2.31
N VAL A 50 -5.74 -12.90 1.55
CA VAL A 50 -5.16 -12.65 0.23
C VAL A 50 -6.11 -11.87 -0.69
N SER A 51 -7.41 -12.19 -0.65
CA SER A 51 -8.38 -11.47 -1.48
C SER A 51 -8.54 -10.01 -1.05
N ALA A 52 -8.55 -9.75 0.25
CA ALA A 52 -8.66 -8.39 0.78
C ALA A 52 -7.41 -7.57 0.46
N VAL A 53 -6.24 -8.18 0.64
CA VAL A 53 -4.97 -7.52 0.35
C VAL A 53 -4.84 -7.20 -1.15
N THR A 54 -5.20 -8.16 -2.00
CA THR A 54 -5.18 -7.96 -3.45
C THR A 54 -6.08 -6.79 -3.85
N GLN A 55 -7.30 -6.78 -3.33
CA GLN A 55 -8.26 -5.72 -3.61
C GLN A 55 -7.76 -4.37 -3.12
N ALA A 56 -7.16 -4.33 -1.94
CA ALA A 56 -6.62 -3.10 -1.37
C ALA A 56 -5.49 -2.54 -2.23
N VAL A 57 -4.54 -3.38 -2.63
CA VAL A 57 -3.41 -2.94 -3.45
C VAL A 57 -3.88 -2.45 -4.82
N GLU A 58 -4.79 -3.19 -5.45
CA GLU A 58 -5.34 -2.77 -6.74
C GLU A 58 -6.07 -1.43 -6.66
N SER A 59 -6.85 -1.23 -5.60
CA SER A 59 -7.55 0.04 -5.38
C SER A 59 -6.55 1.19 -5.19
N ALA A 60 -5.50 0.96 -4.41
CA ALA A 60 -4.48 1.97 -4.17
C ALA A 60 -3.75 2.36 -5.46
N VAL A 61 -3.44 1.38 -6.30
CA VAL A 61 -2.78 1.63 -7.58
C VAL A 61 -3.66 2.48 -8.49
N GLN A 62 -4.95 2.17 -8.54
CA GLN A 62 -5.89 2.92 -9.39
C GLN A 62 -6.13 4.34 -8.91
N LYS A 63 -6.14 4.55 -7.58
CA LYS A 63 -6.47 5.84 -6.98
C LYS A 63 -5.26 6.67 -6.59
N ALA A 64 -4.06 6.18 -6.85
CA ALA A 64 -2.84 6.86 -6.43
C ALA A 64 -2.72 8.22 -7.12
N LEU A 65 -2.31 9.23 -6.34
CA LEU A 65 -2.04 10.56 -6.88
C LEU A 65 -0.83 10.56 -7.79
N LEU A 66 0.14 9.70 -7.50
CA LEU A 66 1.32 9.48 -8.32
C LEU A 66 1.41 8.00 -8.62
N LYS A 67 1.94 7.66 -9.79
CA LYS A 67 2.11 6.27 -10.16
C LYS A 67 3.06 5.58 -9.18
N PRO A 68 2.66 4.46 -8.57
CA PRO A 68 3.54 3.73 -7.68
C PRO A 68 4.80 3.25 -8.40
N ALA A 69 5.93 3.29 -7.70
CA ALA A 69 7.18 2.77 -8.23
C ALA A 69 7.15 1.24 -8.29
N ALA A 70 6.49 0.62 -7.32
CA ALA A 70 6.34 -0.83 -7.27
C ALA A 70 5.16 -1.19 -6.36
N TYR A 71 4.62 -2.38 -6.56
CA TYR A 71 3.61 -2.94 -5.65
C TYR A 71 3.63 -4.46 -5.78
N ALA A 72 3.21 -5.13 -4.70
CA ALA A 72 3.21 -6.59 -4.68
C ALA A 72 2.22 -7.11 -3.65
N VAL A 73 1.76 -8.32 -3.85
CA VAL A 73 1.00 -9.09 -2.87
C VAL A 73 1.80 -10.36 -2.60
N ILE A 74 2.09 -10.59 -1.32
CA ILE A 74 2.85 -11.77 -0.89
C ILE A 74 1.93 -12.62 -0.04
N ALA A 75 1.60 -13.77 -0.55
CA ALA A 75 0.70 -14.70 0.14
C ALA A 75 1.41 -15.46 1.27
#